data_e8f77cd25ab2369b5252cd20b18da39c
#
_entry.id   e8f77cd25ab2369b5252cd20b18da39c
#
_cell.length_a   1.000
_cell.length_b   1.000
_cell.length_c   1.000
_cell.angle_alpha   90.00
_cell.angle_beta   90.00
_cell.angle_gamma   90.00
#
_symmetry.space_group_name_H-M   'P 1'
#
loop_
_entity.id
_entity.type
_entity.pdbx_description
1 polymer ?
#
loop_
_entity_poly.entity_id
_entity_poly.type
_entity_poly.pdbx_seq_one_letter_code
_entity_poly.pdbx_strand_id
1 'polypeptide(L)'
;MNQPTDNSGSNDAQVPDNLLAEPEVLLFETSPYGNLDAIVQHDGRSVYLYLNQSPQQGQKFGTRACWVRNLSIGPFVINEDEMRSGIPPMLPRTDCHVREGLPVPNPDRLSIVWFEEGNGVALTETDDTGNQHTLAIIPPWSGLDGFHGYSAQCAVESPLCWPMPENPKLEQRIEQARKFWASFDSSTDSDPANQPFAKLQSSLLEVYDERYLDSKMEPEYFTIDGGKFPPRGLIQYRTEQHLVMMTVGMSLCPQPAVELFNDQPYLFRRIELALELPISITEKPDELKSLASQLSSLAGFPWRNFTWLGAGHTCQLASVADNHETALLVSDSDFITSGLTDQSAPLPHFGGDPINLLWMVPISPQQKDALEDNSLSPIQIVAQYRAR
;
A
#
# COMPACT_ATOMS: atom_id res chain seq x y z
N MET A 1 5.56 -64.01 -24.21
CA MET A 1 5.09 -63.25 -23.04
C MET A 1 6.26 -62.55 -22.43
N ASN A 2 6.53 -61.31 -22.83
CA ASN A 2 7.58 -60.48 -22.26
C ASN A 2 6.88 -59.47 -21.34
N GLN A 3 7.24 -59.51 -20.05
CA GLN A 3 6.86 -58.50 -19.07
C GLN A 3 7.65 -57.22 -19.33
N PRO A 4 7.03 -56.02 -19.25
CA PRO A 4 7.74 -54.79 -19.25
C PRO A 4 8.38 -54.58 -17.86
N THR A 5 9.70 -54.37 -17.81
CA THR A 5 10.44 -53.95 -16.65
C THR A 5 10.04 -52.50 -16.34
N ASP A 6 9.38 -52.33 -15.20
CA ASP A 6 9.05 -51.05 -14.61
C ASP A 6 10.33 -50.39 -14.08
N ASN A 7 10.82 -49.41 -14.82
CA ASN A 7 12.01 -48.63 -14.44
C ASN A 7 11.50 -47.30 -13.81
N SER A 8 10.91 -47.41 -12.61
CA SER A 8 10.66 -46.24 -11.77
C SER A 8 11.97 -45.76 -11.16
N GLY A 9 12.78 -45.08 -11.95
CA GLY A 9 13.89 -44.29 -11.45
C GLY A 9 13.34 -43.16 -10.57
N SER A 10 13.41 -43.34 -9.25
CA SER A 10 13.27 -42.22 -8.33
C SER A 10 14.40 -41.23 -8.63
N ASN A 11 14.07 -40.12 -9.26
CA ASN A 11 14.94 -38.95 -9.26
C ASN A 11 14.98 -38.42 -7.83
N ASP A 12 15.76 -39.04 -6.95
CA ASP A 12 16.17 -38.42 -5.70
C ASP A 12 17.02 -37.21 -6.09
N ALA A 13 16.41 -36.01 -6.14
CA ALA A 13 17.15 -34.78 -6.30
C ALA A 13 18.22 -34.74 -5.19
N GLN A 14 19.49 -34.81 -5.58
CA GLN A 14 20.59 -34.81 -4.66
C GLN A 14 20.57 -33.50 -3.87
N VAL A 15 20.38 -33.61 -2.54
CA VAL A 15 20.38 -32.41 -1.66
C VAL A 15 21.72 -31.70 -1.82
N PRO A 16 21.76 -30.43 -2.16
CA PRO A 16 23.01 -29.70 -2.36
C PRO A 16 23.90 -29.70 -1.12
N ASP A 17 25.22 -29.82 -1.30
CA ASP A 17 26.17 -29.64 -0.24
C ASP A 17 26.03 -28.26 0.40
N ASN A 18 26.12 -28.17 1.72
CA ASN A 18 25.93 -26.94 2.54
C ASN A 18 24.50 -26.40 2.64
N LEU A 19 23.48 -27.10 2.14
CA LEU A 19 22.10 -26.74 2.39
C LEU A 19 21.76 -27.00 3.86
N LEU A 20 21.26 -25.97 4.56
CA LEU A 20 20.76 -26.13 5.93
C LEU A 20 19.46 -26.94 5.90
N ALA A 21 19.26 -27.78 6.93
CA ALA A 21 18.02 -28.55 7.09
C ALA A 21 16.78 -27.64 7.21
N GLU A 22 16.95 -26.47 7.85
CA GLU A 22 15.97 -25.39 7.93
C GLU A 22 16.69 -24.06 7.67
N PRO A 23 16.08 -23.12 6.92
CA PRO A 23 16.65 -21.79 6.72
C PRO A 23 16.79 -21.03 8.05
N GLU A 24 17.90 -20.33 8.20
CA GLU A 24 18.16 -19.47 9.35
C GLU A 24 17.65 -18.05 9.06
N VAL A 25 16.76 -17.54 9.94
CA VAL A 25 16.21 -16.21 9.86
C VAL A 25 17.19 -15.21 10.48
N LEU A 26 17.66 -14.25 9.68
CA LEU A 26 18.56 -13.18 10.12
C LEU A 26 17.80 -11.96 10.62
N LEU A 27 16.65 -11.65 10.00
CA LEU A 27 15.81 -10.51 10.37
C LEU A 27 14.35 -10.82 10.02
N PHE A 28 13.45 -10.45 10.92
CA PHE A 28 12.00 -10.52 10.73
C PHE A 28 11.37 -9.21 11.20
N GLU A 29 10.54 -8.60 10.37
CA GLU A 29 9.83 -7.39 10.72
C GLU A 29 8.46 -7.35 10.06
N THR A 30 7.43 -7.05 10.84
CA THR A 30 6.07 -6.82 10.30
C THR A 30 5.91 -5.36 9.90
N SER A 31 5.23 -5.11 8.79
CA SER A 31 4.97 -3.75 8.31
C SER A 31 4.21 -2.93 9.35
N PRO A 32 4.40 -1.61 9.41
CA PRO A 32 3.64 -0.74 10.31
C PRO A 32 2.12 -0.83 10.12
N TYR A 33 1.66 -1.30 8.96
CA TYR A 33 0.23 -1.56 8.68
C TYR A 33 -0.24 -2.94 9.16
N GLY A 34 0.67 -3.81 9.64
CA GLY A 34 0.35 -5.15 10.13
C GLY A 34 -0.13 -6.13 9.04
N ASN A 35 0.15 -5.86 7.78
CA ASN A 35 -0.37 -6.61 6.63
C ASN A 35 0.67 -7.43 5.87
N LEU A 36 1.96 -7.09 5.98
CA LEU A 36 3.08 -7.78 5.36
C LEU A 36 4.19 -8.04 6.36
N ASP A 37 4.92 -9.12 6.14
CA ASP A 37 6.11 -9.51 6.89
C ASP A 37 7.32 -9.51 5.95
N ALA A 38 8.38 -8.76 6.32
CA ALA A 38 9.67 -8.79 5.67
C ALA A 38 10.57 -9.79 6.42
N ILE A 39 11.14 -10.74 5.69
CA ILE A 39 11.96 -11.81 6.22
C ILE A 39 13.29 -11.84 5.47
N VAL A 40 14.38 -11.75 6.19
CA VAL A 40 15.73 -12.00 5.64
C VAL A 40 16.20 -13.33 6.19
N GLN A 41 16.51 -14.29 5.31
CA GLN A 41 16.98 -15.61 5.73
C GLN A 41 18.02 -16.16 4.75
N HIS A 42 18.76 -17.17 5.19
CA HIS A 42 19.67 -17.92 4.35
C HIS A 42 19.48 -19.43 4.53
N ASP A 43 19.79 -20.17 3.47
CA ASP A 43 19.76 -21.64 3.42
C ASP A 43 21.14 -22.29 3.56
N GLY A 44 22.16 -21.52 3.94
CA GLY A 44 23.57 -21.92 3.97
C GLY A 44 24.33 -21.63 2.67
N ARG A 45 23.64 -21.33 1.57
CA ARG A 45 24.23 -21.11 0.23
C ARG A 45 23.96 -19.69 -0.29
N SER A 46 22.76 -19.14 0.00
CA SER A 46 22.35 -17.83 -0.46
C SER A 46 21.48 -17.13 0.59
N VAL A 47 21.47 -15.80 0.55
CA VAL A 47 20.61 -14.93 1.35
C VAL A 47 19.51 -14.38 0.47
N TYR A 48 18.30 -14.40 0.98
CA TYR A 48 17.11 -13.84 0.34
C TYR A 48 16.38 -12.87 1.26
N LEU A 49 15.81 -11.85 0.65
CA LEU A 49 14.79 -10.99 1.23
C LEU A 49 13.43 -11.44 0.71
N TYR A 50 12.51 -11.76 1.61
CA TYR A 50 11.14 -12.12 1.29
C TYR A 50 10.18 -11.05 1.81
N LEU A 51 9.10 -10.85 1.07
CA LEU A 51 7.97 -10.05 1.50
C LEU A 51 6.71 -10.91 1.37
N ASN A 52 6.17 -11.30 2.51
CA ASN A 52 5.03 -12.20 2.62
C ASN A 52 3.82 -11.46 3.16
N GLN A 53 2.63 -11.90 2.75
CA GLN A 53 1.42 -11.46 3.43
C GLN A 53 1.37 -12.06 4.84
N SER A 54 1.08 -11.22 5.84
CA SER A 54 0.89 -11.69 7.20
C SER A 54 -0.25 -12.73 7.27
N PRO A 55 -0.09 -13.86 7.97
CA PRO A 55 -1.06 -14.96 8.01
C PRO A 55 -2.48 -14.54 8.41
N GLN A 56 -2.61 -13.42 9.12
CA GLN A 56 -3.88 -12.89 9.60
C GLN A 56 -4.75 -12.27 8.49
N GLN A 57 -4.19 -12.01 7.30
CA GLN A 57 -4.86 -11.23 6.24
C GLN A 57 -5.43 -12.07 5.08
N GLY A 58 -5.19 -13.39 5.08
CA GLY A 58 -5.56 -14.26 3.96
C GLY A 58 -4.61 -14.16 2.75
N GLN A 59 -4.67 -15.12 1.83
CA GLN A 59 -3.69 -15.27 0.74
C GLN A 59 -4.02 -14.42 -0.51
N LYS A 60 -4.17 -13.11 -0.38
CA LYS A 60 -4.39 -12.24 -1.56
C LYS A 60 -3.12 -11.73 -2.20
N PHE A 61 -2.02 -11.74 -1.46
CA PHE A 61 -0.72 -11.24 -1.87
C PHE A 61 0.25 -12.43 -1.88
N GLY A 62 0.83 -12.73 -3.02
CA GLY A 62 1.83 -13.79 -3.13
C GLY A 62 3.13 -13.42 -2.43
N THR A 63 3.95 -14.42 -2.12
CA THR A 63 5.33 -14.21 -1.69
C THR A 63 6.12 -13.50 -2.79
N ARG A 64 6.77 -12.39 -2.45
CA ARG A 64 7.80 -11.76 -3.27
C ARG A 64 9.15 -12.10 -2.70
N ALA A 65 10.10 -12.44 -3.53
CA ALA A 65 11.44 -12.81 -3.12
C ALA A 65 12.47 -12.08 -3.96
N CYS A 66 13.52 -11.57 -3.33
CA CYS A 66 14.65 -10.95 -3.99
C CYS A 66 15.93 -11.61 -3.47
N TRP A 67 16.78 -12.12 -4.37
CA TRP A 67 18.09 -12.61 -4.02
C TRP A 67 18.97 -11.43 -3.52
N VAL A 68 19.72 -11.64 -2.44
CA VAL A 68 20.60 -10.64 -1.82
C VAL A 68 22.06 -10.90 -2.13
N ARG A 69 22.57 -12.12 -1.82
CA ARG A 69 23.95 -12.54 -2.08
C ARG A 69 24.09 -14.06 -2.00
N ASN A 70 25.09 -14.60 -2.70
CA ASN A 70 25.57 -15.96 -2.46
C ASN A 70 26.55 -15.97 -1.29
N LEU A 71 26.55 -17.05 -0.50
CA LEU A 71 27.47 -17.29 0.62
C LEU A 71 28.69 -18.11 0.20
N SER A 72 28.64 -18.73 -0.97
CA SER A 72 29.73 -19.48 -1.59
C SER A 72 29.70 -19.28 -3.10
N ILE A 73 30.62 -19.90 -3.81
CA ILE A 73 30.71 -19.84 -5.27
C ILE A 73 29.40 -20.36 -5.89
N GLY A 74 28.69 -19.51 -6.64
CA GLY A 74 27.47 -19.87 -7.33
C GLY A 74 27.71 -20.86 -8.50
N PRO A 75 26.63 -21.50 -8.98
CA PRO A 75 26.65 -22.35 -10.17
C PRO A 75 26.96 -21.52 -11.43
N PHE A 76 27.09 -22.18 -12.60
CA PHE A 76 27.18 -21.48 -13.90
C PHE A 76 25.82 -21.09 -14.43
N VAL A 77 24.77 -21.82 -14.09
CA VAL A 77 23.37 -21.59 -14.49
C VAL A 77 22.45 -21.82 -13.31
N ILE A 78 21.29 -21.18 -13.31
CA ILE A 78 20.25 -21.40 -12.29
C ILE A 78 19.80 -22.86 -12.34
N ASN A 79 19.70 -23.50 -11.18
CA ASN A 79 19.19 -24.86 -11.06
C ASN A 79 17.66 -24.86 -10.95
N GLU A 80 16.98 -25.10 -12.07
CA GLU A 80 15.51 -25.12 -12.10
C GLU A 80 14.90 -26.27 -11.30
N ASP A 81 15.61 -27.41 -11.13
CA ASP A 81 15.09 -28.55 -10.38
C ASP A 81 15.08 -28.26 -8.88
N GLU A 82 16.08 -27.52 -8.38
CA GLU A 82 16.07 -26.99 -7.01
C GLU A 82 14.86 -26.05 -6.82
N MET A 83 14.63 -25.13 -7.74
CA MET A 83 13.48 -24.21 -7.68
C MET A 83 12.14 -24.98 -7.65
N ARG A 84 11.99 -26.02 -8.49
CA ARG A 84 10.79 -26.86 -8.49
C ARG A 84 10.61 -27.65 -7.19
N SER A 85 11.71 -27.92 -6.49
CA SER A 85 11.72 -28.59 -5.19
C SER A 85 11.50 -27.61 -4.02
N GLY A 86 11.30 -26.30 -4.29
CA GLY A 86 11.12 -25.26 -3.27
C GLY A 86 12.42 -24.80 -2.62
N ILE A 87 13.58 -25.16 -3.16
CA ILE A 87 14.88 -24.72 -2.69
C ILE A 87 15.23 -23.39 -3.37
N PRO A 88 15.53 -22.31 -2.62
CA PRO A 88 15.90 -21.03 -3.20
C PRO A 88 17.19 -21.18 -4.05
N PRO A 89 17.18 -20.78 -5.33
CA PRO A 89 18.34 -20.97 -6.18
C PRO A 89 19.46 -19.98 -5.83
N MET A 90 20.71 -20.38 -6.07
CA MET A 90 21.84 -19.46 -6.08
C MET A 90 21.88 -18.66 -7.38
N LEU A 91 22.28 -17.39 -7.31
CA LEU A 91 22.56 -16.62 -8.52
C LEU A 91 23.81 -17.17 -9.21
N PRO A 92 23.83 -17.31 -10.56
CA PRO A 92 25.01 -17.72 -11.29
C PRO A 92 26.22 -16.84 -10.96
N ARG A 93 27.41 -17.47 -10.83
CA ARG A 93 28.65 -16.73 -10.49
C ARG A 93 29.02 -15.64 -11.49
N THR A 94 28.59 -15.78 -12.76
CA THR A 94 28.80 -14.78 -13.82
C THR A 94 27.95 -13.55 -13.62
N ASP A 95 26.86 -13.67 -12.88
CA ASP A 95 25.84 -12.65 -12.69
C ASP A 95 26.02 -11.93 -11.34
N CYS A 96 27.03 -12.34 -10.56
CA CYS A 96 27.40 -11.72 -9.28
C CYS A 96 28.57 -10.74 -9.44
N HIS A 97 28.53 -9.62 -8.72
CA HIS A 97 29.70 -8.75 -8.57
C HIS A 97 30.84 -9.47 -7.83
N VAL A 98 30.54 -10.21 -6.75
CA VAL A 98 31.49 -11.03 -6.00
C VAL A 98 31.22 -12.50 -6.28
N ARG A 99 32.12 -13.12 -7.06
CA ARG A 99 31.94 -14.50 -7.59
C ARG A 99 32.21 -15.59 -6.56
N GLU A 100 33.09 -15.32 -5.60
CA GLU A 100 33.51 -16.24 -4.54
C GLU A 100 32.45 -16.43 -3.45
N GLY A 101 31.43 -15.57 -3.46
CA GLY A 101 30.45 -15.46 -2.40
C GLY A 101 30.90 -14.46 -1.31
N LEU A 102 29.97 -14.13 -0.43
CA LEU A 102 30.16 -13.19 0.68
C LEU A 102 29.76 -13.88 1.99
N PRO A 103 30.30 -13.45 3.13
CA PRO A 103 29.87 -13.97 4.43
C PRO A 103 28.39 -13.67 4.69
N VAL A 104 27.81 -14.45 5.61
CA VAL A 104 26.46 -14.17 6.13
C VAL A 104 26.44 -12.75 6.71
N PRO A 105 25.46 -11.91 6.36
CA PRO A 105 25.33 -10.57 6.95
C PRO A 105 25.17 -10.64 8.46
N ASN A 106 25.74 -9.70 9.19
CA ASN A 106 25.55 -9.64 10.64
C ASN A 106 24.12 -9.17 10.95
N PRO A 107 23.27 -10.01 11.60
CA PRO A 107 21.88 -9.64 11.93
C PRO A 107 21.75 -8.33 12.72
N ASP A 108 22.68 -8.03 13.63
CA ASP A 108 22.66 -6.82 14.45
C ASP A 108 22.89 -5.53 13.65
N ARG A 109 23.31 -5.65 12.40
CA ARG A 109 23.59 -4.53 11.48
C ARG A 109 22.54 -4.38 10.38
N LEU A 110 21.63 -5.36 10.27
CA LEU A 110 20.57 -5.33 9.29
C LEU A 110 19.40 -4.49 9.79
N SER A 111 18.75 -3.80 8.85
CA SER A 111 17.48 -3.12 9.10
C SER A 111 16.59 -3.10 7.86
N ILE A 112 15.28 -3.10 8.08
CA ILE A 112 14.29 -2.93 7.04
C ILE A 112 13.84 -1.45 7.02
N VAL A 113 13.74 -0.90 5.83
CA VAL A 113 13.08 0.38 5.59
C VAL A 113 11.83 0.11 4.78
N TRP A 114 10.68 0.21 5.43
CA TRP A 114 9.38 0.14 4.76
C TRP A 114 9.14 1.39 3.94
N PHE A 115 8.69 1.26 2.70
CA PHE A 115 8.20 2.41 1.96
C PHE A 115 6.90 2.92 2.57
N GLU A 116 6.60 4.20 2.38
CA GLU A 116 5.46 4.87 3.01
C GLU A 116 4.12 4.16 2.75
N GLU A 117 3.95 3.56 1.57
CA GLU A 117 2.77 2.80 1.15
C GLU A 117 2.64 1.44 1.86
N GLY A 118 3.72 0.95 2.46
CA GLY A 118 3.76 -0.31 3.21
C GLY A 118 3.74 -1.59 2.35
N ASN A 119 3.92 -1.49 1.03
CA ASN A 119 3.93 -2.64 0.11
C ASN A 119 5.27 -2.84 -0.62
N GLY A 120 6.30 -2.21 -0.13
CA GLY A 120 7.68 -2.37 -0.57
C GLY A 120 8.66 -2.12 0.57
N VAL A 121 9.87 -2.67 0.44
CA VAL A 121 10.92 -2.63 1.46
C VAL A 121 12.31 -2.45 0.85
N ALA A 122 13.20 -1.81 1.59
CA ALA A 122 14.64 -1.85 1.37
C ALA A 122 15.32 -2.55 2.55
N LEU A 123 16.19 -3.52 2.26
CA LEU A 123 17.11 -4.11 3.22
C LEU A 123 18.41 -3.31 3.24
N THR A 124 18.83 -2.86 4.40
CA THR A 124 20.06 -2.08 4.59
C THR A 124 20.96 -2.73 5.61
N GLU A 125 22.27 -2.49 5.47
CA GLU A 125 23.32 -2.93 6.41
C GLU A 125 24.13 -1.71 6.86
N THR A 126 24.40 -1.59 8.16
CA THR A 126 25.27 -0.55 8.72
C THR A 126 26.68 -1.07 8.83
N ASP A 127 27.65 -0.40 8.20
CA ASP A 127 29.06 -0.78 8.27
C ASP A 127 29.72 -0.36 9.60
N ASP A 128 31.01 -0.74 9.79
CA ASP A 128 31.77 -0.42 10.99
C ASP A 128 31.99 1.09 11.22
N THR A 129 31.77 1.88 10.18
CA THR A 129 31.90 3.36 10.24
C THR A 129 30.57 4.06 10.52
N GLY A 130 29.46 3.29 10.60
CA GLY A 130 28.12 3.79 10.81
C GLY A 130 27.39 4.21 9.51
N ASN A 131 27.99 3.97 8.33
CA ASN A 131 27.32 4.25 7.07
C ASN A 131 26.33 3.12 6.74
N GLN A 132 25.18 3.49 6.22
CA GLN A 132 24.17 2.54 5.77
C GLN A 132 24.30 2.28 4.28
N HIS A 133 24.31 1.01 3.91
CA HIS A 133 24.33 0.54 2.52
C HIS A 133 23.07 -0.26 2.23
N THR A 134 22.45 0.01 1.09
CA THR A 134 21.29 -0.77 0.64
C THR A 134 21.77 -2.06 0.02
N LEU A 135 21.33 -3.21 0.55
CA LEU A 135 21.67 -4.54 0.07
C LEU A 135 20.70 -5.05 -0.99
N ALA A 136 19.40 -4.87 -0.75
CA ALA A 136 18.33 -5.30 -1.66
C ALA A 136 17.09 -4.45 -1.49
N ILE A 137 16.26 -4.41 -2.52
CA ILE A 137 14.98 -3.68 -2.53
C ILE A 137 13.92 -4.55 -3.18
N ILE A 138 12.79 -4.73 -2.52
CA ILE A 138 11.55 -5.20 -3.12
C ILE A 138 10.63 -3.98 -3.25
N PRO A 139 10.54 -3.34 -4.43
CA PRO A 139 9.71 -2.17 -4.60
C PRO A 139 8.22 -2.54 -4.72
N PRO A 140 7.30 -1.57 -4.61
CA PRO A 140 5.86 -1.80 -4.72
C PRO A 140 5.42 -2.50 -6.01
N TRP A 141 6.15 -2.34 -7.09
CA TRP A 141 5.89 -2.95 -8.40
C TRP A 141 6.56 -4.32 -8.61
N SER A 142 7.21 -4.87 -7.60
CA SER A 142 7.74 -6.23 -7.65
C SER A 142 6.63 -7.24 -7.95
N GLY A 143 6.93 -8.23 -8.80
CA GLY A 143 5.99 -9.23 -9.29
C GLY A 143 5.36 -8.92 -10.65
N LEU A 144 5.57 -7.71 -11.20
CA LEU A 144 5.15 -7.38 -12.56
C LEU A 144 6.17 -7.89 -13.57
N ASP A 145 5.69 -8.50 -14.66
CA ASP A 145 6.51 -8.97 -15.78
C ASP A 145 7.73 -9.82 -15.38
N GLY A 146 7.62 -10.56 -14.26
CA GLY A 146 8.70 -11.39 -13.74
C GLY A 146 9.79 -10.64 -12.98
N PHE A 147 9.63 -9.33 -12.76
CA PHE A 147 10.56 -8.55 -11.96
C PHE A 147 10.41 -8.84 -10.47
N HIS A 148 11.49 -9.22 -9.79
CA HIS A 148 11.49 -9.55 -8.37
C HIS A 148 11.90 -8.38 -7.46
N GLY A 149 13.03 -7.76 -7.77
CA GLY A 149 13.61 -6.67 -6.98
C GLY A 149 15.03 -6.35 -7.42
N TYR A 150 15.67 -5.46 -6.69
CA TYR A 150 17.05 -5.03 -6.94
C TYR A 150 17.99 -5.59 -5.87
N SER A 151 19.18 -6.01 -6.27
CA SER A 151 20.26 -6.40 -5.35
C SER A 151 21.56 -5.70 -5.68
N ALA A 152 22.25 -5.21 -4.65
CA ALA A 152 23.56 -4.57 -4.78
C ALA A 152 24.68 -5.55 -5.26
N GLN A 153 24.47 -6.87 -5.12
CA GLN A 153 25.42 -7.88 -5.54
C GLN A 153 25.11 -8.47 -6.92
N CYS A 154 23.99 -8.10 -7.52
CA CYS A 154 23.61 -8.52 -8.86
C CYS A 154 24.29 -7.64 -9.91
N ALA A 155 24.97 -8.25 -10.89
CA ALA A 155 25.70 -7.54 -11.95
C ALA A 155 24.93 -7.43 -13.26
N VAL A 156 23.95 -8.30 -13.50
CA VAL A 156 23.13 -8.34 -14.72
C VAL A 156 21.68 -8.71 -14.39
N GLU A 157 20.73 -8.34 -15.24
CA GLU A 157 19.33 -8.72 -15.07
C GLU A 157 19.15 -10.24 -15.04
N SER A 158 18.47 -10.74 -14.03
CA SER A 158 18.27 -12.15 -13.77
C SER A 158 16.82 -12.41 -13.35
N PRO A 159 16.30 -13.64 -13.52
CA PRO A 159 15.00 -14.04 -12.97
C PRO A 159 14.88 -13.96 -11.46
N LEU A 160 15.97 -13.78 -10.71
CA LEU A 160 16.00 -13.74 -9.25
C LEU A 160 16.08 -12.32 -8.67
N CYS A 161 16.71 -11.41 -9.42
CA CYS A 161 16.88 -9.99 -9.06
C CYS A 161 17.49 -9.23 -10.24
N TRP A 162 17.41 -7.91 -10.16
CA TRP A 162 18.09 -7.01 -11.09
C TRP A 162 19.22 -6.25 -10.38
N PRO A 163 20.20 -5.73 -11.13
CA PRO A 163 21.22 -4.85 -10.59
C PRO A 163 20.59 -3.63 -9.91
N MET A 164 21.21 -3.17 -8.84
CA MET A 164 20.81 -1.90 -8.21
C MET A 164 20.96 -0.77 -9.23
N PRO A 165 19.88 -0.04 -9.56
CA PRO A 165 19.99 1.02 -10.55
C PRO A 165 20.81 2.19 -9.99
N GLU A 166 21.65 2.79 -10.82
CA GLU A 166 22.34 4.07 -10.53
C GLU A 166 21.32 5.23 -10.59
N ASN A 167 20.25 5.14 -9.83
CA ASN A 167 19.18 6.12 -9.85
C ASN A 167 19.02 6.80 -8.48
N PRO A 168 19.42 8.06 -8.36
CA PRO A 168 19.31 8.78 -7.09
C PRO A 168 17.87 8.89 -6.55
N LYS A 169 16.86 8.71 -7.39
CA LYS A 169 15.45 8.73 -6.95
C LYS A 169 15.11 7.57 -6.01
N LEU A 170 15.74 6.39 -6.20
CA LEU A 170 15.49 5.25 -5.34
C LEU A 170 16.09 5.45 -3.94
N GLU A 171 17.33 5.95 -3.88
CA GLU A 171 17.97 6.33 -2.61
C GLU A 171 17.20 7.45 -1.89
N GLN A 172 16.76 8.46 -2.64
CA GLN A 172 15.92 9.54 -2.12
C GLN A 172 14.62 9.00 -1.53
N ARG A 173 13.99 8.02 -2.19
CA ARG A 173 12.77 7.39 -1.71
C ARG A 173 12.98 6.60 -0.41
N ILE A 174 14.08 5.87 -0.28
CA ILE A 174 14.45 5.17 0.96
C ILE A 174 14.64 6.19 2.10
N GLU A 175 15.33 7.28 1.84
CA GLU A 175 15.57 8.34 2.84
C GLU A 175 14.27 9.09 3.21
N GLN A 176 13.38 9.31 2.25
CA GLN A 176 12.04 9.86 2.52
C GLN A 176 11.22 8.92 3.40
N ALA A 177 11.24 7.63 3.10
CA ALA A 177 10.55 6.62 3.90
C ALA A 177 11.08 6.57 5.35
N ARG A 178 12.40 6.64 5.55
CA ARG A 178 12.98 6.74 6.90
C ARG A 178 12.49 7.98 7.66
N LYS A 179 12.51 9.14 7.02
CA LYS A 179 12.02 10.40 7.62
C LYS A 179 10.54 10.31 7.94
N PHE A 180 9.76 9.72 7.04
CA PHE A 180 8.33 9.50 7.23
C PHE A 180 8.09 8.67 8.51
N TRP A 181 8.68 7.49 8.61
CA TRP A 181 8.50 6.63 9.78
C TRP A 181 9.08 7.22 11.07
N ALA A 182 10.24 7.86 11.00
CA ALA A 182 10.83 8.55 12.15
C ALA A 182 9.94 9.69 12.68
N SER A 183 9.10 10.29 11.82
CA SER A 183 8.16 11.34 12.25
C SER A 183 7.06 10.84 13.19
N PHE A 184 6.80 9.52 13.21
CA PHE A 184 5.84 8.88 14.12
C PHE A 184 6.47 8.41 15.44
N ASP A 185 7.80 8.50 15.58
CA ASP A 185 8.48 8.13 16.81
C ASP A 185 8.24 9.20 17.88
N SER A 186 7.33 8.89 18.82
CA SER A 186 6.96 9.79 19.92
C SER A 186 8.10 10.09 20.91
N SER A 187 9.24 9.38 20.79
CA SER A 187 10.41 9.64 21.63
C SER A 187 11.11 10.96 21.29
N THR A 188 10.90 11.49 20.09
CA THR A 188 11.56 12.71 19.59
C THR A 188 10.80 14.00 19.87
N ASP A 189 9.47 13.94 20.02
CA ASP A 189 8.64 15.11 20.35
C ASP A 189 7.54 14.73 21.35
N SER A 190 7.59 15.31 22.54
CA SER A 190 6.64 15.02 23.63
C SER A 190 5.31 15.78 23.50
N ASP A 191 5.21 16.75 22.59
CA ASP A 191 3.97 17.49 22.37
C ASP A 191 3.06 16.75 21.36
N PRO A 192 1.90 16.24 21.78
CA PRO A 192 0.96 15.55 20.87
C PRO A 192 0.53 16.39 19.67
N ALA A 193 0.50 17.73 19.80
CA ALA A 193 0.11 18.63 18.71
C ALA A 193 1.16 18.65 17.57
N ASN A 194 2.38 18.22 17.83
CA ASN A 194 3.44 18.14 16.83
C ASN A 194 3.45 16.84 16.04
N GLN A 195 2.67 15.83 16.47
CA GLN A 195 2.59 14.56 15.78
C GLN A 195 1.99 14.74 14.35
N PRO A 196 2.47 13.96 13.37
CA PRO A 196 2.02 14.08 11.96
C PRO A 196 0.51 14.02 11.79
N PHE A 197 -0.15 13.13 12.52
CA PHE A 197 -1.61 13.00 12.46
C PHE A 197 -2.32 14.25 13.00
N ALA A 198 -1.90 14.79 14.14
CA ALA A 198 -2.51 15.97 14.71
C ALA A 198 -2.38 17.21 13.80
N LYS A 199 -1.21 17.37 13.16
CA LYS A 199 -1.01 18.43 12.17
C LYS A 199 -1.91 18.27 10.95
N LEU A 200 -1.98 17.06 10.40
CA LEU A 200 -2.86 16.73 9.28
C LEU A 200 -4.34 16.97 9.66
N GLN A 201 -4.74 16.45 10.82
CA GLN A 201 -6.11 16.61 11.33
C GLN A 201 -6.48 18.08 11.45
N SER A 202 -5.64 18.89 12.10
CA SER A 202 -5.90 20.33 12.26
C SER A 202 -6.04 21.03 10.91
N SER A 203 -5.16 20.74 9.95
CA SER A 203 -5.21 21.36 8.62
C SER A 203 -6.45 20.94 7.80
N LEU A 204 -6.86 19.66 7.92
CA LEU A 204 -8.08 19.17 7.24
C LEU A 204 -9.34 19.78 7.87
N LEU A 205 -9.42 19.78 9.21
CA LEU A 205 -10.56 20.34 9.92
C LEU A 205 -10.73 21.84 9.64
N GLU A 206 -9.64 22.61 9.57
CA GLU A 206 -9.70 24.03 9.20
C GLU A 206 -10.38 24.23 7.84
N VAL A 207 -10.03 23.45 6.82
CA VAL A 207 -10.64 23.53 5.49
C VAL A 207 -12.09 23.01 5.52
N TYR A 208 -12.37 21.94 6.25
CA TYR A 208 -13.73 21.40 6.34
C TYR A 208 -14.66 22.36 7.09
N ASP A 209 -14.19 22.95 8.17
CA ASP A 209 -14.92 23.98 8.91
C ASP A 209 -15.19 25.21 8.03
N GLU A 210 -14.24 25.72 7.27
CA GLU A 210 -14.44 26.83 6.33
C GLU A 210 -15.55 26.52 5.31
N ARG A 211 -15.65 25.27 4.86
CA ARG A 211 -16.66 24.85 3.88
C ARG A 211 -18.07 24.64 4.48
N TYR A 212 -18.17 24.22 5.75
CA TYR A 212 -19.41 23.68 6.33
C TYR A 212 -19.83 24.32 7.66
N LEU A 213 -19.07 25.28 8.20
CA LEU A 213 -19.36 25.92 9.50
C LEU A 213 -20.60 26.83 9.55
N ASP A 214 -21.28 27.03 8.44
CA ASP A 214 -22.61 27.69 8.43
C ASP A 214 -23.71 26.81 9.06
N SER A 215 -23.32 25.62 9.52
CA SER A 215 -24.18 24.71 10.27
C SER A 215 -24.41 25.26 11.68
N LYS A 216 -25.67 25.41 12.07
CA LYS A 216 -26.07 25.79 13.45
C LYS A 216 -25.73 24.70 14.49
N MET A 217 -25.11 23.64 14.09
CA MET A 217 -24.74 22.48 14.93
C MET A 217 -23.23 22.27 14.89
N GLU A 218 -22.67 22.02 16.07
CA GLU A 218 -21.27 21.62 16.16
C GLU A 218 -21.01 20.31 15.40
N PRO A 219 -19.87 20.17 14.69
CA PRO A 219 -19.52 18.95 14.01
C PRO A 219 -19.26 17.81 15.02
N GLU A 220 -19.63 16.59 14.64
CA GLU A 220 -19.36 15.40 15.45
C GLU A 220 -18.16 14.66 14.89
N TYR A 221 -17.18 14.36 15.76
CA TYR A 221 -15.96 13.65 15.38
C TYR A 221 -15.91 12.25 16.02
N PHE A 222 -15.54 11.24 15.21
CA PHE A 222 -15.45 9.85 15.61
C PHE A 222 -14.10 9.26 15.21
N THR A 223 -13.44 8.52 16.10
CA THR A 223 -12.30 7.69 15.74
C THR A 223 -12.77 6.41 15.06
N ILE A 224 -12.13 6.01 13.95
CA ILE A 224 -12.55 4.85 13.16
C ILE A 224 -11.45 3.81 12.93
N ASP A 225 -10.25 4.04 13.48
CA ASP A 225 -9.09 3.16 13.35
C ASP A 225 -9.09 1.99 14.35
N GLY A 226 -9.91 2.07 15.40
CA GLY A 226 -9.92 1.11 16.50
C GLY A 226 -8.62 1.10 17.30
N GLY A 227 -7.88 2.23 17.32
CA GLY A 227 -6.59 2.39 17.99
C GLY A 227 -5.42 1.76 17.22
N LYS A 228 -5.59 1.47 15.92
CA LYS A 228 -4.55 0.90 15.05
C LYS A 228 -3.95 1.99 14.18
N PHE A 229 -2.71 1.76 13.76
CA PHE A 229 -2.06 2.60 12.74
C PHE A 229 -2.61 2.29 11.34
N PRO A 230 -2.77 3.29 10.46
CA PRO A 230 -2.68 4.73 10.73
C PRO A 230 -3.93 5.24 11.48
N PRO A 231 -3.76 6.25 12.36
CA PRO A 231 -4.89 6.87 13.05
C PRO A 231 -5.82 7.53 12.02
N ARG A 232 -7.13 7.32 12.20
CA ARG A 232 -8.16 7.81 11.28
C ARG A 232 -9.42 8.22 12.03
N GLY A 233 -10.06 9.25 11.54
CA GLY A 233 -11.33 9.74 12.04
C GLY A 233 -12.38 9.88 10.94
N LEU A 234 -13.60 10.10 11.40
CA LEU A 234 -14.76 10.50 10.60
C LEU A 234 -15.34 11.74 11.25
N ILE A 235 -15.58 12.78 10.46
CA ILE A 235 -16.26 13.98 10.90
C ILE A 235 -17.62 14.12 10.19
N GLN A 236 -18.62 14.58 10.93
CA GLN A 236 -19.98 14.82 10.40
C GLN A 236 -20.39 16.27 10.59
N TYR A 237 -20.82 16.88 9.50
CA TYR A 237 -21.41 18.21 9.49
C TYR A 237 -22.90 18.10 9.13
N ARG A 238 -23.75 18.81 9.89
CA ARG A 238 -25.21 18.85 9.63
C ARG A 238 -25.60 20.23 9.17
N THR A 239 -26.11 20.33 7.97
CA THR A 239 -26.73 21.54 7.43
C THR A 239 -28.26 21.44 7.53
N GLU A 240 -29.00 22.47 7.08
CA GLU A 240 -30.47 22.42 7.05
C GLU A 240 -31.01 21.34 6.09
N GLN A 241 -30.24 20.98 5.05
CA GLN A 241 -30.69 20.06 3.99
C GLN A 241 -29.90 18.77 3.92
N HIS A 242 -28.61 18.76 4.35
CA HIS A 242 -27.70 17.67 4.15
C HIS A 242 -26.93 17.30 5.41
N LEU A 243 -26.56 16.05 5.48
CA LEU A 243 -25.51 15.49 6.34
C LEU A 243 -24.30 15.22 5.48
N VAL A 244 -23.15 15.79 5.83
CA VAL A 244 -21.87 15.53 5.15
C VAL A 244 -20.96 14.76 6.08
N MET A 245 -20.49 13.60 5.64
CA MET A 245 -19.50 12.79 6.35
C MET A 245 -18.18 12.82 5.58
N MET A 246 -17.07 13.06 6.27
CA MET A 246 -15.74 13.07 5.66
C MET A 246 -14.74 12.31 6.52
N THR A 247 -13.82 11.62 5.87
CA THR A 247 -12.70 10.99 6.56
C THR A 247 -11.63 12.02 6.93
N VAL A 248 -10.86 11.70 7.98
CA VAL A 248 -9.72 12.49 8.43
C VAL A 248 -8.59 11.51 8.73
N GLY A 249 -7.49 11.60 8.00
CA GLY A 249 -6.30 10.80 8.24
C GLY A 249 -6.03 9.67 7.24
N MET A 250 -6.91 9.42 6.25
CA MET A 250 -6.54 8.51 5.15
C MET A 250 -5.33 9.04 4.39
N SER A 251 -5.28 10.35 4.17
CA SER A 251 -4.19 11.04 3.47
C SER A 251 -2.87 11.09 4.25
N LEU A 252 -2.84 10.66 5.52
CA LEU A 252 -1.62 10.54 6.31
C LEU A 252 -0.60 9.62 5.62
N CYS A 253 -1.08 8.52 5.06
CA CYS A 253 -0.27 7.53 4.35
C CYS A 253 -0.64 7.50 2.87
N PRO A 254 0.34 7.40 1.96
CA PRO A 254 0.05 7.25 0.54
C PRO A 254 -0.60 5.90 0.27
N GLN A 255 -1.49 5.85 -0.71
CA GLN A 255 -2.12 4.60 -1.14
C GLN A 255 -1.12 3.70 -1.85
N PRO A 256 -1.16 2.37 -1.64
CA PRO A 256 -0.38 1.43 -2.43
C PRO A 256 -0.89 1.35 -3.88
N ALA A 257 -0.09 0.78 -4.76
CA ALA A 257 -0.42 0.46 -6.15
C ALA A 257 -0.68 1.66 -7.10
N VAL A 258 -0.74 2.90 -6.64
CA VAL A 258 -0.95 4.07 -7.52
C VAL A 258 0.12 4.16 -8.62
N GLU A 259 1.35 3.80 -8.29
CA GLU A 259 2.49 3.82 -9.21
C GLU A 259 2.37 2.84 -10.38
N LEU A 260 1.54 1.80 -10.23
CA LEU A 260 1.31 0.80 -11.27
C LEU A 260 0.38 1.32 -12.38
N PHE A 261 -0.36 2.39 -12.11
CA PHE A 261 -1.44 2.87 -12.97
C PHE A 261 -1.29 4.34 -13.37
N ASN A 262 -0.35 5.07 -12.75
CA ASN A 262 -0.19 6.51 -12.98
C ASN A 262 1.27 6.90 -13.13
N ASP A 263 1.59 7.64 -14.18
CA ASP A 263 2.93 8.18 -14.45
C ASP A 263 3.34 9.27 -13.44
N GLN A 264 2.36 9.88 -12.77
CA GLN A 264 2.54 10.92 -11.75
C GLN A 264 1.84 10.52 -10.44
N PRO A 265 2.30 9.45 -9.78
CA PRO A 265 1.59 8.87 -8.62
C PRO A 265 1.43 9.84 -7.46
N TYR A 266 2.36 10.79 -7.28
CA TYR A 266 2.32 11.80 -6.23
C TYR A 266 1.06 12.69 -6.30
N LEU A 267 0.43 12.83 -7.46
CA LEU A 267 -0.81 13.59 -7.62
C LEU A 267 -2.04 12.85 -7.10
N PHE A 268 -1.98 11.52 -6.94
CA PHE A 268 -3.17 10.69 -6.68
C PHE A 268 -3.06 9.83 -5.42
N ARG A 269 -1.88 9.74 -4.82
CA ARG A 269 -1.61 8.76 -3.77
C ARG A 269 -2.17 9.15 -2.39
N ARG A 270 -2.60 10.41 -2.16
CA ARG A 270 -3.20 10.83 -0.90
C ARG A 270 -4.63 11.28 -1.12
N ILE A 271 -5.54 10.63 -0.38
CA ILE A 271 -6.98 10.87 -0.52
C ILE A 271 -7.66 10.99 0.83
N GLU A 272 -8.78 11.70 0.83
CA GLU A 272 -9.85 11.58 1.82
C GLU A 272 -11.16 11.25 1.11
N LEU A 273 -12.11 10.64 1.81
CA LEU A 273 -13.42 10.29 1.28
C LEU A 273 -14.49 11.19 1.88
N ALA A 274 -15.48 11.56 1.08
CA ALA A 274 -16.65 12.30 1.51
C ALA A 274 -17.94 11.67 1.00
N LEU A 275 -19.01 11.83 1.77
CA LEU A 275 -20.35 11.38 1.42
C LEU A 275 -21.34 12.46 1.87
N GLU A 276 -22.14 12.99 0.93
CA GLU A 276 -23.24 13.90 1.20
C GLU A 276 -24.56 13.14 1.13
N LEU A 277 -25.42 13.33 2.12
CA LEU A 277 -26.71 12.64 2.25
C LEU A 277 -27.81 13.65 2.58
N PRO A 278 -29.07 13.40 2.17
CA PRO A 278 -30.19 14.19 2.63
C PRO A 278 -30.28 14.18 4.17
N ILE A 279 -30.62 15.30 4.79
CA ILE A 279 -30.70 15.42 6.26
C ILE A 279 -31.71 14.44 6.88
N SER A 280 -32.72 14.01 6.10
CA SER A 280 -33.70 12.99 6.54
C SER A 280 -33.07 11.63 6.89
N ILE A 281 -31.82 11.35 6.49
CA ILE A 281 -31.08 10.16 6.91
C ILE A 281 -30.88 10.10 8.41
N THR A 282 -30.86 11.25 9.10
CA THR A 282 -30.72 11.34 10.55
C THR A 282 -31.93 10.77 11.29
N GLU A 283 -33.08 10.64 10.62
CA GLU A 283 -34.27 9.97 11.14
C GLU A 283 -34.16 8.43 11.05
N LYS A 284 -33.12 7.93 10.38
CA LYS A 284 -32.85 6.50 10.14
C LYS A 284 -31.51 6.07 10.74
N PRO A 285 -31.39 5.98 12.05
CA PRO A 285 -30.09 5.79 12.75
C PRO A 285 -29.36 4.51 12.33
N ASP A 286 -30.07 3.42 12.01
CA ASP A 286 -29.47 2.16 11.60
C ASP A 286 -28.85 2.27 10.19
N GLU A 287 -29.51 2.96 9.24
CA GLU A 287 -28.97 3.23 7.91
C GLU A 287 -27.74 4.14 8.01
N LEU A 288 -27.82 5.21 8.80
CA LEU A 288 -26.69 6.13 9.03
C LEU A 288 -25.50 5.40 9.64
N LYS A 289 -25.72 4.56 10.65
CA LYS A 289 -24.66 3.75 11.25
C LYS A 289 -24.03 2.77 10.24
N SER A 290 -24.83 2.15 9.40
CA SER A 290 -24.35 1.26 8.34
C SER A 290 -23.44 2.01 7.36
N LEU A 291 -23.82 3.20 6.91
CA LEU A 291 -23.05 4.06 6.02
C LEU A 291 -21.74 4.53 6.64
N ALA A 292 -21.78 4.98 7.90
CA ALA A 292 -20.59 5.38 8.64
C ALA A 292 -19.61 4.20 8.80
N SER A 293 -20.12 2.99 9.06
CA SER A 293 -19.33 1.76 9.15
C SER A 293 -18.68 1.41 7.82
N GLN A 294 -19.38 1.61 6.70
CA GLN A 294 -18.81 1.35 5.38
C GLN A 294 -17.76 2.38 4.99
N LEU A 295 -17.99 3.66 5.23
CA LEU A 295 -17.00 4.70 5.01
C LEU A 295 -15.73 4.42 5.84
N SER A 296 -15.90 4.01 7.11
CA SER A 296 -14.81 3.53 7.96
C SER A 296 -14.07 2.32 7.35
N SER A 297 -14.81 1.37 6.80
CA SER A 297 -14.23 0.21 6.13
C SER A 297 -13.44 0.57 4.88
N LEU A 298 -13.99 1.48 4.06
CA LEU A 298 -13.32 1.99 2.85
C LEU A 298 -12.05 2.78 3.21
N ALA A 299 -12.05 3.50 4.32
CA ALA A 299 -10.88 4.24 4.79
C ALA A 299 -9.62 3.37 4.99
N GLY A 300 -9.77 2.07 5.21
CA GLY A 300 -8.65 1.12 5.28
C GLY A 300 -8.49 0.22 4.06
N PHE A 301 -9.41 0.32 3.09
CA PHE A 301 -9.47 -0.61 1.97
C PHE A 301 -8.21 -0.66 1.09
N PRO A 302 -7.58 0.47 0.69
CA PRO A 302 -6.39 0.45 -0.14
C PRO A 302 -5.26 -0.41 0.45
N TRP A 303 -4.91 -0.20 1.69
CA TRP A 303 -3.79 -0.91 2.34
C TRP A 303 -4.09 -2.38 2.64
N ARG A 304 -5.36 -2.71 2.95
CA ARG A 304 -5.77 -4.11 3.17
C ARG A 304 -5.81 -4.94 1.89
N ASN A 305 -6.01 -4.30 0.75
CA ASN A 305 -6.16 -4.99 -0.54
C ASN A 305 -5.05 -4.68 -1.54
N PHE A 306 -4.02 -3.92 -1.14
CA PHE A 306 -2.90 -3.50 -2.00
C PHE A 306 -3.39 -2.88 -3.31
N THR A 307 -4.35 -1.97 -3.21
CA THR A 307 -5.00 -1.29 -4.33
C THR A 307 -5.09 0.20 -4.07
N TRP A 308 -5.75 0.93 -4.96
CA TRP A 308 -5.97 2.36 -4.80
C TRP A 308 -7.40 2.75 -5.17
N LEU A 309 -7.81 3.91 -4.69
CA LEU A 309 -9.07 4.56 -5.01
C LEU A 309 -8.78 5.89 -5.72
N GLY A 310 -9.53 6.19 -6.77
CA GLY A 310 -9.40 7.41 -7.54
C GLY A 310 -10.73 7.82 -8.16
N ALA A 311 -10.79 9.03 -8.71
CA ALA A 311 -11.97 9.50 -9.42
C ALA A 311 -12.30 8.58 -10.60
N GLY A 312 -13.57 8.27 -10.79
CA GLY A 312 -14.06 7.31 -11.80
C GLY A 312 -14.15 5.86 -11.30
N HIS A 313 -13.53 5.52 -10.18
CA HIS A 313 -13.72 4.19 -9.59
C HIS A 313 -15.10 4.05 -8.97
N THR A 314 -15.58 2.81 -8.93
CA THR A 314 -16.81 2.45 -8.21
C THR A 314 -16.48 1.61 -6.97
N CYS A 315 -17.22 1.79 -5.90
CA CYS A 315 -17.10 0.98 -4.70
C CYS A 315 -18.48 0.53 -4.23
N GLN A 316 -18.52 -0.54 -3.44
CA GLN A 316 -19.74 -1.02 -2.84
C GLN A 316 -20.21 -0.03 -1.77
N LEU A 317 -21.50 0.27 -1.75
CA LEU A 317 -22.16 1.09 -0.74
C LEU A 317 -23.28 0.26 -0.10
N ALA A 318 -23.55 0.44 1.22
CA ALA A 318 -24.76 -0.13 1.81
C ALA A 318 -25.98 0.55 1.14
N SER A 319 -27.01 -0.24 0.95
CA SER A 319 -28.25 0.26 0.34
C SER A 319 -28.71 1.53 1.04
N VAL A 320 -28.48 2.66 0.37
CA VAL A 320 -29.02 3.97 0.74
C VAL A 320 -30.24 4.15 -0.13
N ALA A 321 -31.43 4.04 0.42
CA ALA A 321 -32.72 4.24 -0.27
C ALA A 321 -32.74 3.74 -1.74
N ASP A 322 -33.70 2.93 -2.11
CA ASP A 322 -34.03 2.59 -3.49
C ASP A 322 -32.95 1.88 -4.34
N ASN A 323 -32.28 0.83 -3.83
CA ASN A 323 -31.37 -0.05 -4.57
C ASN A 323 -30.04 0.57 -5.05
N HIS A 324 -29.52 1.59 -4.41
CA HIS A 324 -28.17 2.10 -4.68
C HIS A 324 -27.14 1.33 -3.83
N GLU A 325 -26.62 0.23 -4.37
CA GLU A 325 -25.58 -0.60 -3.72
C GLU A 325 -24.16 -0.25 -4.18
N THR A 326 -24.03 0.75 -5.03
CA THR A 326 -22.75 1.18 -5.61
C THR A 326 -22.61 2.70 -5.48
N ALA A 327 -21.42 3.16 -5.15
CA ALA A 327 -21.04 4.56 -5.25
C ALA A 327 -19.96 4.76 -6.32
N LEU A 328 -20.10 5.83 -7.08
CA LEU A 328 -19.07 6.37 -7.95
C LEU A 328 -18.19 7.33 -7.14
N LEU A 329 -16.88 7.21 -7.24
CA LEU A 329 -15.93 8.16 -6.68
C LEU A 329 -15.72 9.32 -7.66
N VAL A 330 -15.99 10.53 -7.19
CA VAL A 330 -15.92 11.75 -8.02
C VAL A 330 -14.93 12.72 -7.37
N SER A 331 -14.14 13.41 -8.17
CA SER A 331 -13.21 14.42 -7.67
C SER A 331 -13.97 15.60 -7.02
N ASP A 332 -13.32 16.27 -6.08
CA ASP A 332 -13.88 17.47 -5.41
C ASP A 332 -14.28 18.55 -6.42
N SER A 333 -13.43 18.79 -7.44
CA SER A 333 -13.71 19.76 -8.50
C SER A 333 -14.97 19.42 -9.31
N ASP A 334 -15.14 18.15 -9.70
CA ASP A 334 -16.32 17.72 -10.48
C ASP A 334 -17.58 17.73 -9.64
N PHE A 335 -17.46 17.42 -8.34
CA PHE A 335 -18.59 17.44 -7.42
C PHE A 335 -19.06 18.88 -7.15
N ILE A 336 -18.14 19.83 -6.95
CA ILE A 336 -18.47 21.24 -6.66
C ILE A 336 -19.01 21.96 -7.90
N THR A 337 -18.37 21.78 -9.06
CA THR A 337 -18.74 22.47 -10.31
C THR A 337 -20.20 22.19 -10.74
N SER A 338 -20.78 21.08 -10.27
CA SER A 338 -22.16 20.71 -10.59
C SER A 338 -23.23 21.46 -9.77
N GLY A 339 -22.89 22.40 -8.86
CA GLY A 339 -23.99 23.11 -8.21
C GLY A 339 -23.82 24.00 -7.00
N LEU A 340 -22.67 24.14 -6.38
CA LEU A 340 -22.53 25.03 -5.20
C LEU A 340 -21.14 25.67 -5.11
N THR A 341 -21.17 27.01 -4.97
CA THR A 341 -20.08 27.91 -4.56
C THR A 341 -18.73 27.80 -5.27
N ASP A 342 -18.42 28.87 -5.97
CA ASP A 342 -17.24 29.12 -6.79
C ASP A 342 -15.91 29.22 -6.00
N GLN A 343 -15.86 28.88 -4.72
CA GLN A 343 -14.70 29.09 -3.84
C GLN A 343 -14.62 28.03 -2.73
N SER A 344 -14.33 26.78 -3.05
CA SER A 344 -13.85 25.89 -1.98
C SER A 344 -12.35 26.10 -1.79
N ALA A 345 -11.92 26.37 -0.56
CA ALA A 345 -10.51 26.37 -0.22
C ALA A 345 -9.88 25.02 -0.65
N PRO A 346 -8.72 25.02 -1.32
CA PRO A 346 -8.06 23.78 -1.71
C PRO A 346 -7.67 22.98 -0.46
N LEU A 347 -7.72 21.66 -0.55
CA LEU A 347 -7.22 20.80 0.52
C LEU A 347 -5.71 21.04 0.74
N PRO A 348 -5.21 20.83 1.97
CA PRO A 348 -3.80 21.01 2.26
C PRO A 348 -2.95 19.99 1.50
N HIS A 349 -1.63 20.23 1.48
CA HIS A 349 -0.65 19.25 1.08
C HIS A 349 -0.12 18.51 2.30
N PHE A 350 0.21 17.24 2.16
CA PHE A 350 0.88 16.47 3.20
C PHE A 350 2.07 15.71 2.64
N GLY A 351 3.24 15.82 3.30
CA GLY A 351 4.47 15.20 2.80
C GLY A 351 4.93 15.70 1.42
N GLY A 352 4.46 16.89 0.99
CA GLY A 352 4.72 17.45 -0.35
C GLY A 352 3.71 17.05 -1.42
N ASP A 353 2.81 16.12 -1.14
CA ASP A 353 1.77 15.66 -2.07
C ASP A 353 0.44 16.40 -1.85
N PRO A 354 -0.34 16.66 -2.90
CA PRO A 354 -1.70 17.16 -2.76
C PRO A 354 -2.61 16.08 -2.14
N ILE A 355 -3.58 16.51 -1.35
CA ILE A 355 -4.64 15.64 -0.85
C ILE A 355 -5.86 15.78 -1.77
N ASN A 356 -6.41 14.65 -2.23
CA ASN A 356 -7.57 14.60 -3.08
C ASN A 356 -8.80 14.20 -2.26
N LEU A 357 -9.85 15.01 -2.26
CA LEU A 357 -11.14 14.62 -1.72
C LEU A 357 -11.94 13.91 -2.81
N LEU A 358 -12.38 12.69 -2.50
CA LEU A 358 -13.21 11.87 -3.38
C LEU A 358 -14.62 11.77 -2.80
N TRP A 359 -15.60 12.27 -3.53
CA TRP A 359 -16.99 12.19 -3.16
C TRP A 359 -17.60 10.85 -3.59
N MET A 360 -18.25 10.19 -2.67
CA MET A 360 -18.97 8.94 -2.90
C MET A 360 -20.41 9.30 -3.36
N VAL A 361 -20.67 9.19 -4.63
CA VAL A 361 -22.00 9.48 -5.22
C VAL A 361 -22.75 8.17 -5.43
N PRO A 362 -23.86 7.91 -4.70
CA PRO A 362 -24.68 6.72 -4.91
C PRO A 362 -25.23 6.65 -6.34
N ILE A 363 -25.04 5.53 -7.01
CA ILE A 363 -25.50 5.28 -8.39
C ILE A 363 -26.38 4.05 -8.48
N SER A 364 -27.36 4.09 -9.37
CA SER A 364 -28.19 2.93 -9.69
C SER A 364 -27.45 1.96 -10.62
N PRO A 365 -27.90 0.68 -10.72
CA PRO A 365 -27.36 -0.25 -11.70
C PRO A 365 -27.37 0.30 -13.13
N GLN A 366 -28.44 0.97 -13.54
CA GLN A 366 -28.56 1.59 -14.87
C GLN A 366 -27.53 2.71 -15.10
N GLN A 367 -27.25 3.52 -14.07
CA GLN A 367 -26.22 4.56 -14.14
C GLN A 367 -24.82 3.93 -14.20
N LYS A 368 -24.60 2.81 -13.50
CA LYS A 368 -23.34 2.05 -13.59
C LYS A 368 -23.12 1.52 -15.00
N ASP A 369 -24.13 0.84 -15.59
CA ASP A 369 -24.06 0.37 -16.97
C ASP A 369 -23.79 1.52 -17.96
N ALA A 370 -24.46 2.67 -17.75
CA ALA A 370 -24.29 3.85 -18.59
C ALA A 370 -22.91 4.52 -18.45
N LEU A 371 -22.22 4.36 -17.32
CA LEU A 371 -20.82 4.74 -17.14
C LEU A 371 -19.90 3.79 -17.91
N GLU A 372 -20.12 2.48 -17.81
CA GLU A 372 -19.30 1.46 -18.46
C GLU A 372 -19.39 1.55 -19.99
N ASP A 373 -20.54 1.92 -20.55
CA ASP A 373 -20.74 2.11 -22.00
C ASP A 373 -20.44 3.57 -22.46
N ASN A 374 -20.02 4.47 -21.54
CA ASN A 374 -19.74 5.89 -21.79
C ASN A 374 -20.95 6.71 -22.28
N SER A 375 -22.17 6.28 -22.03
CA SER A 375 -23.39 7.03 -22.37
C SER A 375 -23.71 8.13 -21.35
N LEU A 376 -23.18 8.01 -20.12
CA LEU A 376 -23.19 9.04 -19.08
C LEU A 376 -21.77 9.34 -18.60
N SER A 377 -21.51 10.62 -18.33
CA SER A 377 -20.26 11.04 -17.67
C SER A 377 -20.42 11.16 -16.15
N PRO A 378 -19.35 11.09 -15.35
CA PRO A 378 -19.39 11.32 -13.91
C PRO A 378 -20.08 12.65 -13.52
N ILE A 379 -19.80 13.74 -14.25
CA ILE A 379 -20.41 15.06 -14.00
C ILE A 379 -21.93 15.04 -14.20
N GLN A 380 -22.41 14.34 -15.24
CA GLN A 380 -23.86 14.19 -15.47
C GLN A 380 -24.55 13.42 -14.36
N ILE A 381 -23.88 12.39 -13.83
CA ILE A 381 -24.37 11.62 -12.68
C ILE A 381 -24.47 12.49 -11.43
N VAL A 382 -23.44 13.27 -11.14
CA VAL A 382 -23.46 14.23 -10.01
C VAL A 382 -24.60 15.23 -10.16
N ALA A 383 -24.81 15.77 -11.35
CA ALA A 383 -25.91 16.71 -11.62
C ALA A 383 -27.29 16.05 -11.36
N GLN A 384 -27.48 14.79 -11.78
CA GLN A 384 -28.70 14.02 -11.48
C GLN A 384 -28.86 13.71 -9.99
N TYR A 385 -27.79 13.43 -9.28
CA TYR A 385 -27.81 13.17 -7.84
C TYR A 385 -28.26 14.42 -7.05
N ARG A 386 -27.73 15.58 -7.39
CA ARG A 386 -28.06 16.85 -6.73
C ARG A 386 -29.43 17.42 -7.09
N ALA A 387 -30.02 16.98 -8.19
CA ALA A 387 -31.38 17.40 -8.59
C ALA A 387 -32.52 16.67 -7.84
N ARG A 388 -32.16 15.65 -7.03
CA ARG A 388 -33.09 14.87 -6.18
C ARG A 388 -33.27 15.54 -4.82
#